data_8a6143e2ade6d4271f9e3b51f391555a
#
_entry.id   8a6143e2ade6d4271f9e3b51f391555a
#
_cell.length_a   1.000
_cell.length_b   1.000
_cell.length_c   1.000
_cell.angle_alpha   90.00
_cell.angle_beta   90.00
_cell.angle_gamma   90.00
#
_symmetry.space_group_name_H-M   'P 1'
#
loop_
_entity.id
_entity.type
_entity.pdbx_description
1 polymer ?
#
loop_
_entity_poly.entity_id
_entity_poly.type
_entity_poly.pdbx_seq_one_letter_code
_entity_poly.pdbx_strand_id
1 'polypeptide(L)'
;MQASNWLISSGGRRGALVDLFRESTSPVLSRVVVTDVSRLSAAGQHADEFELVPRISADNFLSETLRISKKYGCSTIVPTIDPEIAVLARARSQFRQHGVDIWVSSPEVAELGWDKWGLYKWLIESGYPTIDTQEITEARLVPFAGRVVAKPRSGSSSMGVVIADHVESLRVSALADDYILQRFAPGIEVTVDVAVDGRGTVLATVPRRRLEVRAGEVSKGVTIHVPEIELLVRDMVTALPGAYGVLNVQVIYDPATKSPKILEINPRFGGGYPLSHAAGGDLINAMLRSKTGDTASKTWRPGTVMLRYDEAKFYSDQEFVLNPWS
;
A
#
# COMPACT_ATOMS: atom_id res chain seq x y z
N MET A 1 25.84 11.10 -6.08
CA MET A 1 25.48 9.66 -5.95
C MET A 1 25.51 9.02 -7.32
N GLN A 2 26.04 7.82 -7.42
CA GLN A 2 26.02 7.07 -8.68
C GLN A 2 24.58 6.64 -8.98
N ALA A 3 24.15 6.73 -10.24
CA ALA A 3 22.86 6.23 -10.68
C ALA A 3 22.77 4.73 -10.41
N SER A 4 21.61 4.25 -9.97
CA SER A 4 21.40 2.85 -9.61
C SER A 4 20.06 2.33 -10.09
N ASN A 5 19.99 1.04 -10.34
CA ASN A 5 18.77 0.38 -10.77
C ASN A 5 17.85 0.10 -9.58
N TRP A 6 16.55 0.01 -9.85
CA TRP A 6 15.54 -0.21 -8.84
C TRP A 6 14.71 -1.44 -9.19
N LEU A 7 14.33 -2.20 -8.18
CA LEU A 7 13.50 -3.39 -8.36
C LEU A 7 12.12 -3.14 -7.76
N ILE A 8 11.08 -3.24 -8.59
CA ILE A 8 9.67 -3.26 -8.16
C ILE A 8 9.30 -4.73 -8.02
N SER A 9 9.03 -5.15 -6.78
CA SER A 9 8.70 -6.53 -6.46
C SER A 9 7.20 -6.78 -6.60
N SER A 10 6.83 -7.96 -7.12
CA SER A 10 5.43 -8.40 -7.29
C SER A 10 4.58 -7.41 -8.08
N GLY A 11 5.10 -6.95 -9.24
CA GLY A 11 4.54 -5.85 -10.01
C GLY A 11 3.07 -6.00 -10.42
N GLY A 12 2.63 -7.22 -10.77
CA GLY A 12 1.24 -7.54 -11.10
C GLY A 12 0.65 -6.65 -12.18
N ARG A 13 -0.40 -5.91 -11.84
CA ARG A 13 -1.11 -4.97 -12.73
C ARG A 13 -0.60 -3.52 -12.63
N ARG A 14 0.52 -3.26 -11.96
CA ARG A 14 0.98 -1.92 -11.61
C ARG A 14 1.86 -1.26 -12.69
N GLY A 15 1.53 -1.48 -13.99
CA GLY A 15 2.25 -0.85 -15.11
C GLY A 15 2.40 0.66 -14.96
N ALA A 16 1.32 1.37 -14.63
CA ALA A 16 1.36 2.81 -14.40
C ALA A 16 2.35 3.22 -13.28
N LEU A 17 2.53 2.43 -12.22
CA LEU A 17 3.53 2.69 -11.18
C LEU A 17 4.95 2.54 -11.76
N VAL A 18 5.18 1.50 -12.58
CA VAL A 18 6.47 1.28 -13.24
C VAL A 18 6.82 2.47 -14.14
N ASP A 19 5.86 2.95 -14.94
CA ASP A 19 6.06 4.12 -15.80
C ASP A 19 6.45 5.36 -14.99
N LEU A 20 5.77 5.63 -13.86
CA LEU A 20 6.11 6.75 -12.99
C LEU A 20 7.53 6.66 -12.41
N PHE A 21 8.02 5.45 -12.11
CA PHE A 21 9.42 5.25 -11.71
C PHE A 21 10.37 5.52 -12.89
N ARG A 22 10.05 5.04 -14.09
CA ARG A 22 10.88 5.26 -15.29
C ARG A 22 10.92 6.73 -15.74
N GLU A 23 9.82 7.46 -15.56
CA GLU A 23 9.71 8.89 -15.85
C GLU A 23 10.37 9.77 -14.78
N SER A 24 10.82 9.21 -13.67
CA SER A 24 11.49 9.98 -12.63
C SER A 24 12.72 10.69 -13.17
N THR A 25 12.79 12.00 -12.94
CA THR A 25 13.92 12.84 -13.36
C THR A 25 15.10 12.80 -12.40
N SER A 26 15.02 11.95 -11.37
CA SER A 26 16.10 11.88 -10.37
C SER A 26 17.36 11.24 -10.96
N PRO A 27 18.53 11.84 -10.80
CA PRO A 27 19.80 11.26 -11.24
C PRO A 27 20.19 9.99 -10.48
N VAL A 28 19.47 9.66 -9.42
CA VAL A 28 19.70 8.44 -8.61
C VAL A 28 19.06 7.22 -9.23
N LEU A 29 17.98 7.38 -10.00
CA LEU A 29 17.28 6.29 -10.68
C LEU A 29 17.83 6.11 -12.11
N SER A 30 18.24 4.90 -12.46
CA SER A 30 18.76 4.58 -13.81
C SER A 30 17.80 3.69 -14.59
N ARG A 31 17.48 2.52 -14.05
CA ARG A 31 16.59 1.52 -14.67
C ARG A 31 15.62 0.94 -13.66
N VAL A 32 14.48 0.47 -14.15
CA VAL A 32 13.46 -0.22 -13.36
C VAL A 32 13.40 -1.68 -13.78
N VAL A 33 13.72 -2.56 -12.84
CA VAL A 33 13.53 -4.01 -12.94
C VAL A 33 12.22 -4.37 -12.28
N VAL A 34 11.43 -5.25 -12.87
CA VAL A 34 10.21 -5.78 -12.25
C VAL A 34 10.35 -7.27 -12.02
N THR A 35 9.89 -7.74 -10.88
CA THR A 35 9.76 -9.18 -10.61
C THR A 35 8.31 -9.57 -10.39
N ASP A 36 7.95 -10.77 -10.81
CA ASP A 36 6.62 -11.36 -10.58
C ASP A 36 6.71 -12.90 -10.61
N VAL A 37 5.70 -13.56 -10.09
CA VAL A 37 5.56 -15.03 -10.16
C VAL A 37 5.08 -15.52 -11.53
N SER A 38 4.56 -14.62 -12.36
CA SER A 38 3.97 -14.92 -13.65
C SER A 38 4.58 -14.06 -14.76
N ARG A 39 4.89 -14.69 -15.89
CA ARG A 39 5.27 -13.97 -17.13
C ARG A 39 4.14 -13.07 -17.65
N LEU A 40 2.90 -13.35 -17.29
CA LEU A 40 1.72 -12.55 -17.65
C LEU A 40 1.52 -11.32 -16.77
N SER A 41 2.56 -10.85 -16.09
CA SER A 41 2.54 -9.60 -15.32
C SER A 41 2.50 -8.40 -16.28
N ALA A 42 1.42 -7.61 -16.21
CA ALA A 42 1.32 -6.38 -17.01
C ALA A 42 2.44 -5.39 -16.64
N ALA A 43 2.80 -5.29 -15.37
CA ALA A 43 3.89 -4.42 -14.90
C ALA A 43 5.25 -4.80 -15.53
N GLY A 44 5.49 -6.09 -15.77
CA GLY A 44 6.70 -6.56 -16.43
C GLY A 44 6.86 -6.01 -17.85
N GLN A 45 5.76 -5.68 -18.53
CA GLN A 45 5.76 -5.12 -19.88
C GLN A 45 6.07 -3.62 -19.94
N HIS A 46 6.11 -2.97 -18.78
CA HIS A 46 6.47 -1.56 -18.62
C HIS A 46 7.90 -1.37 -18.08
N ALA A 47 8.55 -2.48 -17.67
CA ALA A 47 9.90 -2.46 -17.10
C ALA A 47 11.00 -2.36 -18.16
N ASP A 48 12.19 -1.92 -17.73
CA ASP A 48 13.40 -2.03 -18.54
C ASP A 48 13.90 -3.49 -18.56
N GLU A 49 13.69 -4.22 -17.45
CA GLU A 49 14.04 -5.64 -17.30
C GLU A 49 12.95 -6.35 -16.48
N PHE A 50 12.69 -7.62 -16.82
CA PHE A 50 11.71 -8.45 -16.10
C PHE A 50 12.29 -9.80 -15.71
N GLU A 51 12.05 -10.24 -14.48
CA GLU A 51 12.49 -11.54 -13.98
C GLU A 51 11.37 -12.26 -13.22
N LEU A 52 11.32 -13.58 -13.42
CA LEU A 52 10.47 -14.43 -12.57
C LEU A 52 11.09 -14.61 -11.19
N VAL A 53 10.23 -14.58 -10.19
CA VAL A 53 10.59 -14.83 -8.79
C VAL A 53 9.69 -15.95 -8.22
N PRO A 54 10.18 -16.78 -7.29
CA PRO A 54 9.32 -17.74 -6.60
C PRO A 54 8.17 -17.05 -5.84
N ARG A 55 7.15 -17.84 -5.46
CA ARG A 55 6.10 -17.35 -4.56
C ARG A 55 6.71 -16.90 -3.22
N ILE A 56 6.12 -15.91 -2.58
CA ILE A 56 6.57 -15.36 -1.28
C ILE A 56 6.67 -16.43 -0.20
N SER A 57 5.83 -17.47 -0.27
CA SER A 57 5.86 -18.62 0.64
C SER A 57 6.99 -19.62 0.37
N ALA A 58 7.74 -19.47 -0.69
CA ALA A 58 8.85 -20.38 -1.01
C ALA A 58 10.11 -19.99 -0.22
N ASP A 59 10.83 -21.00 0.30
CA ASP A 59 12.03 -20.82 1.12
C ASP A 59 13.13 -20.00 0.42
N ASN A 60 13.18 -20.07 -0.91
CA ASN A 60 14.16 -19.36 -1.72
C ASN A 60 13.70 -17.98 -2.24
N PHE A 61 12.53 -17.45 -1.81
CA PHE A 61 12.05 -16.15 -2.27
C PHE A 61 13.04 -15.01 -2.00
N LEU A 62 13.55 -14.90 -0.78
CA LEU A 62 14.49 -13.85 -0.39
C LEU A 62 15.85 -13.99 -1.08
N SER A 63 16.37 -15.21 -1.20
CA SER A 63 17.64 -15.46 -1.87
C SER A 63 17.57 -15.16 -3.37
N GLU A 64 16.49 -15.51 -4.05
CA GLU A 64 16.26 -15.19 -5.44
C GLU A 64 16.05 -13.68 -5.67
N THR A 65 15.28 -13.02 -4.81
CA THR A 65 15.11 -11.56 -4.87
C THR A 65 16.45 -10.84 -4.72
N LEU A 66 17.30 -11.29 -3.80
CA LEU A 66 18.65 -10.74 -3.63
C LEU A 66 19.57 -11.06 -4.83
N ARG A 67 19.49 -12.28 -5.37
CA ARG A 67 20.24 -12.67 -6.58
C ARG A 67 19.89 -11.78 -7.77
N ILE A 68 18.58 -11.55 -8.00
CA ILE A 68 18.09 -10.67 -9.07
C ILE A 68 18.57 -9.23 -8.84
N SER A 69 18.45 -8.72 -7.61
CA SER A 69 18.93 -7.38 -7.25
C SER A 69 20.43 -7.21 -7.59
N LYS A 70 21.26 -8.22 -7.27
CA LYS A 70 22.69 -8.21 -7.59
C LYS A 70 22.93 -8.31 -9.09
N LYS A 71 22.20 -9.18 -9.79
CA LYS A 71 22.31 -9.38 -11.26
C LYS A 71 22.15 -8.06 -12.01
N TYR A 72 21.20 -7.24 -11.60
CA TYR A 72 20.87 -5.97 -12.27
C TYR A 72 21.45 -4.74 -11.57
N GLY A 73 22.26 -4.92 -10.52
CA GLY A 73 22.83 -3.79 -9.78
C GLY A 73 21.76 -2.90 -9.12
N CYS A 74 20.67 -3.50 -8.66
CA CYS A 74 19.61 -2.76 -7.97
C CYS A 74 20.05 -2.36 -6.58
N SER A 75 19.98 -1.08 -6.25
CA SER A 75 20.25 -0.57 -4.89
C SER A 75 19.00 -0.41 -4.03
N THR A 76 17.82 -0.51 -4.63
CA THR A 76 16.56 -0.30 -3.90
C THR A 76 15.49 -1.26 -4.42
N ILE A 77 14.73 -1.85 -3.48
CA ILE A 77 13.54 -2.67 -3.74
C ILE A 77 12.30 -1.91 -3.27
N VAL A 78 11.26 -1.93 -4.10
CA VAL A 78 9.94 -1.35 -3.81
C VAL A 78 8.90 -2.46 -3.82
N PRO A 79 8.44 -2.93 -2.65
CA PRO A 79 7.37 -3.92 -2.58
C PRO A 79 6.01 -3.33 -2.94
N THR A 80 5.13 -4.12 -3.57
CA THR A 80 3.85 -3.63 -4.04
C THR A 80 2.62 -4.35 -3.52
N ILE A 81 2.77 -5.50 -2.86
CA ILE A 81 1.66 -6.29 -2.33
C ILE A 81 1.82 -6.56 -0.83
N ASP A 82 0.70 -6.64 -0.11
CA ASP A 82 0.69 -6.77 1.35
C ASP A 82 1.40 -8.03 1.87
N PRO A 83 1.26 -9.21 1.25
CA PRO A 83 1.92 -10.43 1.77
C PRO A 83 3.45 -10.37 1.80
N GLU A 84 4.09 -9.59 0.93
CA GLU A 84 5.56 -9.51 0.90
C GLU A 84 6.14 -8.52 1.91
N ILE A 85 5.32 -7.57 2.40
CA ILE A 85 5.77 -6.46 3.25
C ILE A 85 6.46 -6.97 4.50
N ALA A 86 5.81 -7.86 5.26
CA ALA A 86 6.36 -8.39 6.50
C ALA A 86 7.63 -9.23 6.28
N VAL A 87 7.68 -10.02 5.20
CA VAL A 87 8.83 -10.84 4.82
C VAL A 87 10.04 -9.96 4.51
N LEU A 88 9.84 -8.95 3.67
CA LEU A 88 10.89 -8.02 3.27
C LEU A 88 11.31 -7.08 4.40
N ALA A 89 10.39 -6.67 5.28
CA ALA A 89 10.70 -5.86 6.45
C ALA A 89 11.68 -6.59 7.40
N ARG A 90 11.44 -7.88 7.67
CA ARG A 90 12.33 -8.71 8.49
C ARG A 90 13.69 -8.94 7.84
N ALA A 91 13.75 -9.02 6.51
CA ALA A 91 14.99 -9.23 5.75
C ALA A 91 15.78 -7.94 5.47
N ARG A 92 15.25 -6.76 5.82
CA ARG A 92 15.83 -5.46 5.44
C ARG A 92 17.29 -5.30 5.83
N SER A 93 17.70 -5.73 7.02
CA SER A 93 19.10 -5.67 7.48
C SER A 93 20.01 -6.56 6.65
N GLN A 94 19.54 -7.76 6.28
CA GLN A 94 20.28 -8.69 5.42
C GLN A 94 20.53 -8.07 4.03
N PHE A 95 19.51 -7.47 3.42
CA PHE A 95 19.65 -6.82 2.12
C PHE A 95 20.59 -5.60 2.18
N ARG A 96 20.54 -4.81 3.25
CA ARG A 96 21.44 -3.68 3.46
C ARG A 96 22.91 -4.08 3.55
N GLN A 97 23.25 -5.24 4.10
CA GLN A 97 24.61 -5.78 4.10
C GLN A 97 25.16 -6.01 2.67
N HIS A 98 24.27 -6.12 1.70
CA HIS A 98 24.58 -6.26 0.28
C HIS A 98 24.39 -4.95 -0.52
N GLY A 99 24.22 -3.81 0.16
CA GLY A 99 24.04 -2.52 -0.50
C GLY A 99 22.63 -2.30 -1.09
N VAL A 100 21.66 -3.14 -0.74
CA VAL A 100 20.28 -3.04 -1.22
C VAL A 100 19.37 -2.52 -0.11
N ASP A 101 18.78 -1.34 -0.29
CA ASP A 101 17.74 -0.83 0.61
C ASP A 101 16.37 -1.32 0.17
N ILE A 102 15.45 -1.51 1.10
CA ILE A 102 14.06 -1.86 0.80
C ILE A 102 13.16 -0.73 1.32
N TRP A 103 12.31 -0.17 0.45
CA TRP A 103 11.33 0.84 0.85
C TRP A 103 10.15 0.17 1.56
N VAL A 104 10.42 -0.26 2.76
CA VAL A 104 9.45 -0.90 3.64
C VAL A 104 9.68 -0.40 5.06
N SER A 105 8.61 -0.13 5.78
CA SER A 105 8.63 0.23 7.19
C SER A 105 9.20 -0.90 8.07
N SER A 106 9.33 -0.67 9.36
CA SER A 106 9.76 -1.69 10.32
C SER A 106 8.83 -2.92 10.32
N PRO A 107 9.28 -4.07 10.84
CA PRO A 107 8.41 -5.25 11.00
C PRO A 107 7.15 -4.95 11.83
N GLU A 108 7.24 -4.08 12.82
CA GLU A 108 6.12 -3.68 13.67
C GLU A 108 5.05 -2.93 12.86
N VAL A 109 5.44 -1.98 12.03
CA VAL A 109 4.51 -1.25 11.15
C VAL A 109 3.95 -2.18 10.06
N ALA A 110 4.75 -3.09 9.55
CA ALA A 110 4.29 -4.11 8.60
C ALA A 110 3.20 -5.01 9.22
N GLU A 111 3.35 -5.37 10.49
CA GLU A 111 2.38 -6.15 11.24
C GLU A 111 1.10 -5.35 11.54
N LEU A 112 1.21 -4.09 11.95
CA LEU A 112 0.05 -3.20 12.10
C LEU A 112 -0.71 -3.00 10.78
N GLY A 113 -0.03 -2.99 9.64
CA GLY A 113 -0.67 -2.96 8.32
C GLY A 113 -1.40 -4.27 7.96
N TRP A 114 -0.98 -5.39 8.52
CA TRP A 114 -1.56 -6.71 8.25
C TRP A 114 -2.67 -7.09 9.24
N ASP A 115 -2.48 -6.82 10.53
CA ASP A 115 -3.39 -7.16 11.64
C ASP A 115 -4.29 -5.97 12.02
N LYS A 116 -5.51 -5.95 11.52
CA LYS A 116 -6.50 -4.88 11.78
C LYS A 116 -6.89 -4.75 13.26
N TRP A 117 -6.86 -5.86 14.01
CA TRP A 117 -7.09 -5.83 15.46
C TRP A 117 -5.89 -5.24 16.21
N GLY A 118 -4.69 -5.62 15.82
CA GLY A 118 -3.45 -5.02 16.34
C GLY A 118 -3.40 -3.52 16.08
N LEU A 119 -3.73 -3.08 14.86
CA LEU A 119 -3.82 -1.67 14.50
C LEU A 119 -4.85 -0.92 15.37
N TYR A 120 -6.05 -1.48 15.55
CA TYR A 120 -7.08 -0.87 16.40
C TYR A 120 -6.57 -0.65 17.83
N LYS A 121 -5.95 -1.66 18.44
CA LYS A 121 -5.38 -1.55 19.79
C LYS A 121 -4.32 -0.44 19.86
N TRP A 122 -3.38 -0.46 18.92
CA TRP A 122 -2.33 0.55 18.86
C TRP A 122 -2.90 1.98 18.71
N LEU A 123 -3.90 2.17 17.85
CA LEU A 123 -4.54 3.48 17.66
C LEU A 123 -5.22 3.96 18.95
N ILE A 124 -5.95 3.11 19.67
CA ILE A 124 -6.60 3.44 20.93
C ILE A 124 -5.56 3.78 22.00
N GLU A 125 -4.53 2.96 22.16
CA GLU A 125 -3.45 3.17 23.14
C GLU A 125 -2.66 4.45 22.87
N SER A 126 -2.50 4.80 21.59
CA SER A 126 -1.82 6.02 21.16
C SER A 126 -2.72 7.25 21.09
N GLY A 127 -4.01 7.12 21.40
CA GLY A 127 -4.98 8.24 21.42
C GLY A 127 -5.46 8.70 20.03
N TYR A 128 -5.29 7.90 18.98
CA TYR A 128 -5.74 8.24 17.64
C TYR A 128 -7.19 7.83 17.40
N PRO A 129 -8.02 8.68 16.76
CA PRO A 129 -9.39 8.34 16.45
C PRO A 129 -9.46 7.22 15.42
N THR A 130 -10.21 6.17 15.77
CA THR A 130 -10.44 5.00 14.94
C THR A 130 -11.89 4.54 15.08
N ILE A 131 -12.25 3.47 14.39
CA ILE A 131 -13.60 2.91 14.40
C ILE A 131 -13.67 1.82 15.47
N ASP A 132 -14.69 1.88 16.34
CA ASP A 132 -14.92 0.86 17.37
C ASP A 132 -14.86 -0.54 16.77
N THR A 133 -13.96 -1.35 17.27
CA THR A 133 -13.68 -2.69 16.77
C THR A 133 -13.62 -3.69 17.92
N GLN A 134 -14.03 -4.93 17.69
CA GLN A 134 -13.90 -6.05 18.61
C GLN A 134 -13.58 -7.34 17.87
N GLU A 135 -12.94 -8.28 18.54
CA GLU A 135 -12.74 -9.62 18.01
C GLU A 135 -14.07 -10.39 18.05
N ILE A 136 -14.34 -11.19 17.03
CA ILE A 136 -15.47 -12.10 16.99
C ILE A 136 -15.05 -13.37 17.72
N THR A 137 -15.42 -13.47 19.01
CA THR A 137 -15.34 -14.71 19.79
C THR A 137 -16.73 -15.02 20.31
N GLU A 138 -17.13 -16.28 20.30
CA GLU A 138 -18.47 -16.70 20.75
C GLU A 138 -18.83 -16.22 22.17
N ALA A 139 -17.85 -15.91 23.00
CA ALA A 139 -18.01 -15.53 24.40
C ALA A 139 -18.08 -14.02 24.67
N ARG A 140 -17.83 -13.12 23.69
CA ARG A 140 -17.59 -11.70 23.98
C ARG A 140 -18.20 -10.68 23.01
N LEU A 141 -19.17 -11.05 22.18
CA LEU A 141 -19.84 -10.04 21.35
C LEU A 141 -20.66 -9.10 22.22
N VAL A 142 -20.14 -7.90 22.46
CA VAL A 142 -20.97 -6.78 22.92
C VAL A 142 -21.69 -6.24 21.70
N PRO A 143 -23.03 -6.33 21.63
CA PRO A 143 -23.76 -5.88 20.45
C PRO A 143 -23.49 -4.40 20.17
N PHE A 144 -22.97 -4.07 19.01
CA PHE A 144 -23.01 -2.71 18.51
C PHE A 144 -24.45 -2.39 18.10
N ALA A 145 -24.98 -1.25 18.53
CA ALA A 145 -26.25 -0.78 18.04
C ALA A 145 -26.14 -0.38 16.56
N GLY A 146 -27.06 -0.88 15.72
CA GLY A 146 -27.16 -0.56 14.31
C GLY A 146 -26.18 -1.34 13.42
N ARG A 147 -25.88 -0.76 12.25
CA ARG A 147 -25.08 -1.40 11.21
C ARG A 147 -23.65 -1.75 11.64
N VAL A 148 -23.20 -2.87 11.21
CA VAL A 148 -21.87 -3.42 11.51
C VAL A 148 -21.17 -3.95 10.26
N VAL A 149 -19.85 -4.04 10.34
CA VAL A 149 -18.97 -4.61 9.32
C VAL A 149 -18.17 -5.74 9.94
N ALA A 150 -18.37 -6.96 9.47
CA ALA A 150 -17.52 -8.09 9.80
C ALA A 150 -16.48 -8.27 8.67
N LYS A 151 -15.22 -8.41 9.02
CA LYS A 151 -14.14 -8.57 8.05
C LYS A 151 -13.01 -9.43 8.61
N PRO A 152 -12.24 -10.14 7.76
CA PRO A 152 -11.05 -10.84 8.22
C PRO A 152 -10.10 -9.90 8.95
N ARG A 153 -9.55 -10.34 10.06
CA ARG A 153 -8.54 -9.65 10.85
C ARG A 153 -7.30 -9.33 10.01
N SER A 154 -6.90 -10.28 9.17
CA SER A 154 -5.79 -10.13 8.23
C SER A 154 -6.26 -10.18 6.76
N GLY A 155 -5.44 -9.67 5.84
CA GLY A 155 -5.75 -9.64 4.41
C GLY A 155 -6.11 -8.26 3.88
N SER A 156 -6.33 -8.19 2.55
CA SER A 156 -6.52 -6.94 1.80
C SER A 156 -7.61 -7.07 0.74
N SER A 157 -7.87 -6.00 -0.03
CA SER A 157 -8.78 -5.97 -1.18
C SER A 157 -10.26 -6.24 -0.85
N SER A 158 -10.70 -5.95 0.37
CA SER A 158 -12.09 -6.13 0.84
C SER A 158 -12.64 -7.56 0.69
N MET A 159 -11.77 -8.57 0.55
CA MET A 159 -12.19 -9.97 0.49
C MET A 159 -12.79 -10.39 1.83
N GLY A 160 -13.93 -11.09 1.79
CA GLY A 160 -14.60 -11.59 2.99
C GLY A 160 -15.31 -10.53 3.84
N VAL A 161 -15.43 -9.28 3.37
CA VAL A 161 -16.15 -8.23 4.09
C VAL A 161 -17.66 -8.46 4.00
N VAL A 162 -18.33 -8.48 5.14
CA VAL A 162 -19.79 -8.62 5.27
C VAL A 162 -20.33 -7.40 6.00
N ILE A 163 -21.35 -6.75 5.44
CA ILE A 163 -22.06 -5.64 6.08
C ILE A 163 -23.44 -6.14 6.49
N ALA A 164 -23.85 -5.89 7.72
CA ALA A 164 -25.14 -6.24 8.25
C ALA A 164 -25.81 -5.05 8.94
N ASP A 165 -27.13 -4.98 8.91
CA ASP A 165 -27.87 -3.89 9.57
C ASP A 165 -27.87 -4.03 11.10
N HIS A 166 -27.69 -5.26 11.61
CA HIS A 166 -27.58 -5.58 13.03
C HIS A 166 -26.62 -6.75 13.24
N VAL A 167 -25.98 -6.85 14.40
CA VAL A 167 -25.08 -7.95 14.75
C VAL A 167 -25.78 -9.30 14.67
N GLU A 168 -27.06 -9.35 15.07
CA GLU A 168 -27.89 -10.58 15.07
C GLU A 168 -28.12 -11.13 13.66
N SER A 169 -28.00 -10.29 12.64
CA SER A 169 -28.13 -10.70 11.23
C SER A 169 -26.88 -11.40 10.70
N LEU A 170 -25.76 -11.30 11.43
CA LEU A 170 -24.52 -11.99 11.09
C LEU A 170 -24.65 -13.47 11.50
N ARG A 171 -24.42 -14.37 10.55
CA ARG A 171 -24.22 -15.78 10.88
C ARG A 171 -22.80 -15.97 11.43
N VAL A 172 -22.58 -15.58 12.68
CA VAL A 172 -21.25 -15.60 13.33
C VAL A 172 -20.59 -16.97 13.20
N SER A 173 -21.38 -18.05 13.32
CA SER A 173 -20.90 -19.43 13.12
C SER A 173 -20.42 -19.75 11.69
N ALA A 174 -20.72 -18.91 10.72
CA ALA A 174 -20.23 -19.04 9.34
C ALA A 174 -19.01 -18.15 9.06
N LEU A 175 -18.61 -17.32 10.02
CA LEU A 175 -17.37 -16.54 9.94
C LEU A 175 -16.22 -17.38 10.50
N ALA A 176 -15.05 -17.26 9.91
CA ALA A 176 -13.86 -17.90 10.45
C ALA A 176 -13.44 -17.23 11.78
N ASP A 177 -12.71 -17.96 12.62
CA ASP A 177 -12.27 -17.50 13.95
C ASP A 177 -11.37 -16.26 13.94
N ASP A 178 -10.91 -15.84 12.76
CA ASP A 178 -10.02 -14.69 12.54
C ASP A 178 -10.74 -13.43 12.06
N TYR A 179 -12.06 -13.31 12.27
CA TYR A 179 -12.80 -12.10 11.92
C TYR A 179 -12.82 -11.08 13.07
N ILE A 180 -12.90 -9.81 12.68
CA ILE A 180 -13.22 -8.70 13.56
C ILE A 180 -14.57 -8.10 13.20
N LEU A 181 -15.23 -7.54 14.19
CA LEU A 181 -16.48 -6.79 14.05
C LEU A 181 -16.19 -5.30 14.28
N GLN A 182 -16.55 -4.48 13.31
CA GLN A 182 -16.47 -3.02 13.43
C GLN A 182 -17.86 -2.39 13.41
N ARG A 183 -18.04 -1.32 14.19
CA ARG A 183 -19.19 -0.43 14.02
C ARG A 183 -19.19 0.16 12.61
N PHE A 184 -20.31 0.20 11.93
CA PHE A 184 -20.40 0.94 10.67
C PHE A 184 -20.22 2.44 10.95
N ALA A 185 -19.21 3.04 10.37
CA ALA A 185 -18.95 4.47 10.47
C ALA A 185 -19.54 5.17 9.24
N PRO A 186 -20.53 6.08 9.42
CA PRO A 186 -21.03 6.90 8.32
C PRO A 186 -19.94 7.87 7.86
N GLY A 187 -19.93 8.20 6.58
CA GLY A 187 -18.97 9.13 6.00
C GLY A 187 -18.43 8.68 4.65
N ILE A 188 -17.42 9.37 4.19
CA ILE A 188 -16.71 9.07 2.95
C ILE A 188 -15.36 8.41 3.25
N GLU A 189 -15.01 7.42 2.48
CA GLU A 189 -13.69 6.82 2.55
C GLU A 189 -12.69 7.65 1.78
N VAL A 190 -11.64 8.07 2.46
CA VAL A 190 -10.51 8.82 1.90
C VAL A 190 -9.26 7.98 2.07
N THR A 191 -8.48 7.90 1.01
CA THR A 191 -7.17 7.27 1.04
C THR A 191 -6.10 8.36 0.99
N VAL A 192 -5.11 8.28 1.86
CA VAL A 192 -4.00 9.23 1.92
C VAL A 192 -2.71 8.50 1.55
N ASP A 193 -2.09 8.92 0.46
CA ASP A 193 -0.75 8.44 0.10
C ASP A 193 0.28 9.28 0.87
N VAL A 194 1.23 8.62 1.53
CA VAL A 194 2.21 9.25 2.43
C VAL A 194 3.61 8.78 2.07
N ALA A 195 4.59 9.69 2.04
CA ALA A 195 6.00 9.36 1.94
C ALA A 195 6.73 9.70 3.24
N VAL A 196 7.59 8.79 3.71
CA VAL A 196 8.36 8.93 4.95
C VAL A 196 9.82 8.61 4.69
N ASP A 197 10.71 9.52 5.07
CA ASP A 197 12.15 9.34 4.88
C ASP A 197 12.79 8.39 5.91
N GLY A 198 14.09 8.14 5.78
CA GLY A 198 14.84 7.25 6.68
C GLY A 198 15.01 7.77 8.12
N ARG A 199 14.56 8.99 8.42
CA ARG A 199 14.56 9.60 9.76
C ARG A 199 13.17 9.61 10.39
N GLY A 200 12.14 9.08 9.66
CA GLY A 200 10.75 9.13 10.09
C GLY A 200 10.05 10.45 9.76
N THR A 201 10.67 11.33 8.94
CA THR A 201 10.05 12.59 8.54
C THR A 201 9.00 12.34 7.46
N VAL A 202 7.79 12.81 7.67
CA VAL A 202 6.72 12.78 6.66
C VAL A 202 6.99 13.85 5.61
N LEU A 203 7.36 13.43 4.41
CA LEU A 203 7.72 14.28 3.27
C LEU A 203 6.51 14.83 2.51
N ALA A 204 5.45 14.03 2.41
CA ALA A 204 4.22 14.40 1.71
C ALA A 204 3.03 13.60 2.23
N THR A 205 1.85 14.22 2.15
CA THR A 205 0.54 13.59 2.40
C THR A 205 -0.42 14.04 1.31
N VAL A 206 -1.06 13.10 0.60
CA VAL A 206 -1.94 13.41 -0.53
C VAL A 206 -3.27 12.67 -0.36
N PRO A 207 -4.31 13.31 0.19
CA PRO A 207 -5.63 12.73 0.31
C PRO A 207 -6.33 12.64 -1.04
N ARG A 208 -6.98 11.51 -1.27
CA ARG A 208 -7.82 11.26 -2.45
C ARG A 208 -9.08 10.51 -2.07
N ARG A 209 -10.21 10.92 -2.62
CA ARG A 209 -11.48 10.23 -2.51
C ARG A 209 -11.59 9.18 -3.59
N ARG A 210 -12.03 7.98 -3.24
CA ARG A 210 -12.43 6.94 -4.19
C ARG A 210 -13.87 7.20 -4.62
N LEU A 211 -14.09 7.46 -5.91
CA LEU A 211 -15.42 7.67 -6.49
C LEU A 211 -16.03 6.35 -6.98
N GLU A 212 -15.17 5.48 -7.50
CA GLU A 212 -15.55 4.14 -7.97
C GLU A 212 -14.40 3.16 -7.76
N VAL A 213 -14.73 1.95 -7.35
CA VAL A 213 -13.78 0.84 -7.16
C VAL A 213 -14.17 -0.32 -8.08
N ARG A 214 -13.19 -0.89 -8.79
CA ARG A 214 -13.35 -2.06 -9.65
C ARG A 214 -12.31 -3.11 -9.31
N ALA A 215 -12.73 -4.33 -9.02
CA ALA A 215 -11.84 -5.43 -8.62
C ALA A 215 -10.85 -5.06 -7.49
N GLY A 216 -11.33 -4.35 -6.46
CA GLY A 216 -10.55 -3.95 -5.29
C GLY A 216 -9.62 -2.74 -5.50
N GLU A 217 -9.53 -2.20 -6.71
CA GLU A 217 -8.74 -1.00 -7.01
C GLU A 217 -9.59 0.19 -7.43
N VAL A 218 -9.10 1.40 -7.12
CA VAL A 218 -9.80 2.63 -7.53
C VAL A 218 -9.76 2.76 -9.05
N SER A 219 -10.95 2.87 -9.68
CA SER A 219 -11.12 3.14 -11.11
C SER A 219 -11.40 4.62 -11.39
N LYS A 220 -12.10 5.31 -10.49
CA LYS A 220 -12.31 6.75 -10.54
C LYS A 220 -12.01 7.36 -9.18
N GLY A 221 -11.30 8.47 -9.17
CA GLY A 221 -10.93 9.16 -7.95
C GLY A 221 -10.65 10.63 -8.18
N VAL A 222 -10.59 11.37 -7.08
CA VAL A 222 -10.29 12.80 -7.08
C VAL A 222 -9.42 13.14 -5.88
N THR A 223 -8.39 13.98 -6.07
CA THR A 223 -7.62 14.53 -4.95
C THR A 223 -8.44 15.59 -4.23
N ILE A 224 -8.41 15.57 -2.90
CA ILE A 224 -9.17 16.49 -2.05
C ILE A 224 -8.25 17.11 -0.99
N HIS A 225 -8.48 18.37 -0.68
CA HIS A 225 -7.80 19.05 0.43
C HIS A 225 -8.72 19.06 1.65
N VAL A 226 -8.34 18.34 2.69
CA VAL A 226 -9.06 18.25 3.98
C VAL A 226 -8.02 18.31 5.10
N PRO A 227 -7.78 19.53 5.66
CA PRO A 227 -6.73 19.74 6.64
C PRO A 227 -6.79 18.80 7.84
N GLU A 228 -7.99 18.46 8.32
CA GLU A 228 -8.20 17.57 9.45
C GLU A 228 -7.66 16.15 9.18
N ILE A 229 -7.83 15.65 7.95
CA ILE A 229 -7.29 14.36 7.54
C ILE A 229 -5.77 14.43 7.41
N GLU A 230 -5.26 15.48 6.78
CA GLU A 230 -3.82 15.64 6.53
C GLU A 230 -3.04 15.74 7.84
N LEU A 231 -3.55 16.51 8.80
CA LEU A 231 -2.96 16.65 10.14
C LEU A 231 -3.00 15.33 10.90
N LEU A 232 -4.17 14.68 10.97
CA LEU A 232 -4.32 13.38 11.66
C LEU A 232 -3.37 12.34 11.10
N VAL A 233 -3.33 12.19 9.78
CA VAL A 233 -2.50 11.16 9.13
C VAL A 233 -1.02 11.46 9.30
N ARG A 234 -0.61 12.74 9.16
CA ARG A 234 0.78 13.15 9.38
C ARG A 234 1.24 12.86 10.80
N ASP A 235 0.45 13.23 11.79
CA ASP A 235 0.75 13.02 13.21
C ASP A 235 0.83 11.54 13.54
N MET A 236 -0.18 10.77 13.15
CA MET A 236 -0.23 9.32 13.35
C MET A 236 0.94 8.60 12.69
N VAL A 237 1.28 8.92 11.43
CA VAL A 237 2.41 8.28 10.71
C VAL A 237 3.75 8.65 11.36
N THR A 238 3.89 9.87 11.87
CA THR A 238 5.09 10.29 12.61
C THR A 238 5.28 9.49 13.90
N ALA A 239 4.18 9.08 14.55
CA ALA A 239 4.21 8.28 15.78
C ALA A 239 4.44 6.78 15.51
N LEU A 240 4.27 6.30 14.28
CA LEU A 240 4.49 4.88 13.93
C LEU A 240 5.97 4.50 14.12
N PRO A 241 6.27 3.43 14.87
CA PRO A 241 7.64 3.04 15.20
C PRO A 241 8.40 2.49 13.97
N GLY A 242 9.24 3.31 13.36
CA GLY A 242 10.03 2.92 12.20
C GLY A 242 9.26 2.97 10.88
N ALA A 243 8.29 3.89 10.76
CA ALA A 243 7.68 4.23 9.46
C ALA A 243 8.76 4.66 8.47
N TYR A 244 8.71 4.09 7.26
CA TYR A 244 9.66 4.37 6.19
C TYR A 244 9.13 3.94 4.83
N GLY A 245 9.46 4.69 3.79
CA GLY A 245 9.02 4.40 2.43
C GLY A 245 7.67 5.06 2.13
N VAL A 246 6.82 4.37 1.39
CA VAL A 246 5.49 4.88 1.07
C VAL A 246 4.43 4.09 1.81
N LEU A 247 3.49 4.79 2.39
CA LEU A 247 2.33 4.24 3.08
C LEU A 247 1.05 4.73 2.42
N ASN A 248 0.01 3.93 2.54
CA ASN A 248 -1.35 4.25 2.12
C ASN A 248 -2.27 4.11 3.34
N VAL A 249 -2.78 5.22 3.84
CA VAL A 249 -3.67 5.27 5.02
C VAL A 249 -5.11 5.47 4.57
N GLN A 250 -6.00 4.62 5.04
CA GLN A 250 -7.44 4.77 4.79
C GLN A 250 -8.12 5.40 6.00
N VAL A 251 -9.01 6.35 5.73
CA VAL A 251 -9.72 7.15 6.72
C VAL A 251 -11.19 7.20 6.35
N ILE A 252 -12.07 7.04 7.33
CA ILE A 252 -13.48 7.43 7.17
C ILE A 252 -13.62 8.85 7.69
N TYR A 253 -14.15 9.72 6.85
CA TYR A 253 -14.37 11.14 7.17
C TYR A 253 -15.86 11.51 7.10
N ASP A 254 -16.37 12.04 8.18
CA ASP A 254 -17.71 12.62 8.22
C ASP A 254 -17.62 14.13 8.00
N PRO A 255 -18.03 14.65 6.84
CA PRO A 255 -17.97 16.08 6.55
C PRO A 255 -18.86 16.94 7.48
N ALA A 256 -19.93 16.37 8.05
CA ALA A 256 -20.85 17.10 8.93
C ALA A 256 -20.21 17.41 10.28
N THR A 257 -19.45 16.46 10.83
CA THR A 257 -18.76 16.60 12.12
C THR A 257 -17.29 16.97 11.97
N LYS A 258 -16.76 16.97 10.74
CA LYS A 258 -15.33 17.14 10.42
C LYS A 258 -14.43 16.15 11.18
N SER A 259 -14.92 14.95 11.41
CA SER A 259 -14.29 13.94 12.24
C SER A 259 -13.66 12.83 11.37
N PRO A 260 -12.34 12.84 11.14
CA PRO A 260 -11.65 11.73 10.51
C PRO A 260 -11.38 10.61 11.52
N LYS A 261 -11.52 9.35 11.07
CA LYS A 261 -11.18 8.14 11.82
C LYS A 261 -10.28 7.24 10.98
N ILE A 262 -9.16 6.81 11.54
CA ILE A 262 -8.26 5.86 10.86
C ILE A 262 -8.97 4.51 10.73
N LEU A 263 -8.93 3.95 9.52
CA LEU A 263 -9.54 2.67 9.20
C LEU A 263 -8.47 1.57 9.01
N GLU A 264 -7.42 1.88 8.24
CA GLU A 264 -6.42 0.89 7.79
C GLU A 264 -5.13 1.57 7.37
N ILE A 265 -4.01 0.87 7.53
CA ILE A 265 -2.70 1.26 7.02
C ILE A 265 -2.20 0.17 6.08
N ASN A 266 -1.72 0.57 4.91
CA ASN A 266 -1.05 -0.32 3.97
C ASN A 266 0.36 0.25 3.71
N PRO A 267 1.45 -0.31 4.28
CA PRO A 267 2.79 0.25 4.18
C PRO A 267 3.45 -0.04 2.80
N ARG A 268 2.82 0.42 1.75
CA ARG A 268 3.21 0.33 0.34
C ARG A 268 2.48 1.34 -0.53
N PHE A 269 2.88 1.44 -1.80
CA PHE A 269 2.11 2.21 -2.78
C PHE A 269 0.69 1.67 -2.94
N GLY A 270 -0.30 2.56 -2.86
CA GLY A 270 -1.69 2.25 -3.19
C GLY A 270 -1.92 2.14 -4.71
N GLY A 271 -2.89 1.32 -5.15
CA GLY A 271 -3.26 1.23 -6.57
C GLY A 271 -3.73 2.54 -7.20
N GLY A 272 -4.16 3.50 -6.39
CA GLY A 272 -4.56 4.85 -6.83
C GLY A 272 -3.45 5.91 -6.81
N TYR A 273 -2.21 5.55 -6.46
CA TYR A 273 -1.10 6.50 -6.40
C TYR A 273 -0.87 7.31 -7.70
N PRO A 274 -1.10 6.77 -8.91
CA PRO A 274 -0.99 7.58 -10.13
C PRO A 274 -1.81 8.87 -10.10
N LEU A 275 -2.96 8.89 -9.42
CA LEU A 275 -3.74 10.12 -9.21
C LEU A 275 -2.99 11.14 -8.33
N SER A 276 -2.42 10.68 -7.21
CA SER A 276 -1.64 11.54 -6.32
C SER A 276 -0.43 12.13 -7.04
N HIS A 277 0.25 11.32 -7.84
CA HIS A 277 1.39 11.76 -8.65
C HIS A 277 0.98 12.81 -9.69
N ALA A 278 -0.08 12.56 -10.46
CA ALA A 278 -0.61 13.49 -11.46
C ALA A 278 -1.06 14.84 -10.85
N ALA A 279 -1.50 14.81 -9.59
CA ALA A 279 -1.81 16.03 -8.84
C ALA A 279 -0.56 16.82 -8.41
N GLY A 280 0.65 16.29 -8.58
CA GLY A 280 1.91 16.88 -8.12
C GLY A 280 2.42 16.30 -6.80
N GLY A 281 1.69 15.36 -6.19
CA GLY A 281 2.11 14.61 -5.02
C GLY A 281 3.12 13.52 -5.38
N ASP A 282 4.27 13.94 -5.84
CA ASP A 282 5.34 13.09 -6.36
C ASP A 282 6.15 12.46 -5.24
N LEU A 283 5.61 11.38 -4.66
CA LEU A 283 6.23 10.66 -3.55
C LEU A 283 7.53 9.97 -3.96
N ILE A 284 7.65 9.54 -5.21
CA ILE A 284 8.87 8.89 -5.72
C ILE A 284 10.03 9.88 -5.64
N ASN A 285 9.89 11.05 -6.25
CA ASN A 285 10.95 12.05 -6.21
C ASN A 285 11.13 12.65 -4.81
N ALA A 286 10.09 12.73 -3.96
CA ALA A 286 10.24 13.13 -2.57
C ALA A 286 11.19 12.19 -1.82
N MET A 287 10.97 10.87 -1.94
CA MET A 287 11.83 9.84 -1.36
C MET A 287 13.25 9.87 -1.94
N LEU A 288 13.40 10.08 -3.24
CA LEU A 288 14.71 10.15 -3.90
C LEU A 288 15.51 11.39 -3.45
N ARG A 289 14.87 12.55 -3.36
CA ARG A 289 15.49 13.80 -2.88
C ARG A 289 15.87 13.72 -1.40
N SER A 290 15.07 13.06 -0.57
CA SER A 290 15.39 12.91 0.85
C SER A 290 16.73 12.21 1.08
N LYS A 291 17.15 11.32 0.17
CA LYS A 291 18.49 10.67 0.19
C LYS A 291 19.63 11.67 -0.02
N THR A 292 19.37 12.83 -0.62
CA THR A 292 20.35 13.92 -0.82
C THR A 292 20.20 15.04 0.21
N GLY A 293 19.30 14.88 1.20
CA GLY A 293 19.03 15.87 2.24
C GLY A 293 17.99 16.92 1.86
N ASP A 294 17.43 16.87 0.63
CA ASP A 294 16.31 17.73 0.23
C ASP A 294 14.99 17.10 0.68
N THR A 295 14.40 17.65 1.72
CA THR A 295 13.11 17.24 2.28
C THR A 295 11.99 18.23 2.01
N ALA A 296 12.21 19.20 1.10
CA ALA A 296 11.19 20.18 0.77
C ALA A 296 9.91 19.51 0.24
N SER A 297 8.80 19.74 0.91
CA SER A 297 7.48 19.31 0.46
C SER A 297 7.07 20.10 -0.77
N LYS A 298 6.70 19.39 -1.85
CA LYS A 298 6.05 20.01 -3.00
C LYS A 298 4.56 20.14 -2.74
N THR A 299 3.98 21.25 -3.17
CA THR A 299 2.52 21.43 -3.17
C THR A 299 1.92 20.57 -4.26
N TRP A 300 0.81 19.93 -3.93
CA TRP A 300 -0.01 19.19 -4.88
C TRP A 300 -1.36 19.90 -5.10
N ARG A 301 -2.06 19.56 -6.17
CA ARG A 301 -3.31 20.22 -6.58
C ARG A 301 -4.53 19.38 -6.15
N PRO A 302 -5.43 19.90 -5.29
CA PRO A 302 -6.74 19.30 -5.06
C PRO A 302 -7.60 19.44 -6.33
N GLY A 303 -8.60 18.55 -6.46
CA GLY A 303 -9.53 18.53 -7.59
C GLY A 303 -8.99 17.86 -8.85
N THR A 304 -7.79 17.27 -8.83
CA THR A 304 -7.31 16.43 -9.92
C THR A 304 -8.14 15.16 -9.98
N VAL A 305 -8.72 14.83 -11.13
CA VAL A 305 -9.57 13.66 -11.34
C VAL A 305 -8.83 12.60 -12.15
N MET A 306 -8.94 11.36 -11.71
CA MET A 306 -8.48 10.18 -12.44
C MET A 306 -9.68 9.37 -12.94
N LEU A 307 -9.67 9.05 -14.22
CA LEU A 307 -10.54 8.07 -14.86
C LEU A 307 -9.65 6.97 -15.44
N ARG A 308 -9.69 5.79 -14.83
CA ARG A 308 -8.89 4.64 -15.30
C ARG A 308 -9.70 3.85 -16.32
N TYR A 309 -9.05 3.45 -17.38
CA TYR A 309 -9.57 2.54 -18.40
C TYR A 309 -8.59 1.37 -18.60
N ASP A 310 -9.08 0.28 -19.18
CA ASP A 310 -8.23 -0.85 -19.53
C ASP A 310 -7.56 -0.58 -20.87
N GLU A 311 -6.26 -0.85 -20.93
CA GLU A 311 -5.48 -0.83 -22.16
C GLU A 311 -4.96 -2.24 -22.44
N ALA A 312 -5.00 -2.67 -23.70
CA ALA A 312 -4.49 -3.97 -24.13
C ALA A 312 -3.19 -3.80 -24.89
N LYS A 313 -2.21 -4.64 -24.55
CA LYS A 313 -1.00 -4.84 -25.35
C LYS A 313 -1.06 -6.23 -25.95
N PHE A 314 -0.58 -6.37 -27.20
CA PHE A 314 -0.66 -7.62 -27.94
C PHE A 314 0.76 -8.13 -28.19
N TYR A 315 0.98 -9.43 -27.95
CA TYR A 315 2.27 -10.10 -28.09
C TYR A 315 2.06 -11.43 -28.80
N SER A 316 3.09 -11.93 -29.47
CA SER A 316 3.07 -13.29 -30.00
C SER A 316 3.32 -14.32 -28.89
N ASP A 317 2.86 -15.54 -29.10
CA ASP A 317 3.14 -16.69 -28.23
C ASP A 317 4.65 -16.97 -28.09
N GLN A 318 5.43 -16.68 -29.13
CA GLN A 318 6.89 -16.82 -29.12
C GLN A 318 7.57 -15.84 -28.15
N GLU A 319 7.06 -14.61 -28.02
CA GLU A 319 7.60 -13.62 -27.08
C GLU A 319 7.34 -14.01 -25.63
N PHE A 320 6.23 -14.68 -25.35
CA PHE A 320 5.86 -15.12 -24.00
C PHE A 320 6.27 -16.57 -23.68
N VAL A 321 6.68 -17.36 -24.67
CA VAL A 321 6.97 -18.79 -24.50
C VAL A 321 5.80 -19.49 -23.80
N LEU A 322 4.57 -19.19 -24.22
CA LEU A 322 3.36 -19.78 -23.66
C LEU A 322 3.00 -21.06 -24.41
N ASN A 323 2.63 -22.09 -23.66
CA ASN A 323 1.86 -23.19 -24.21
C ASN A 323 0.37 -22.82 -24.08
N PRO A 324 -0.34 -22.51 -25.17
CA PRO A 324 -1.73 -22.08 -25.11
C PRO A 324 -2.69 -23.16 -24.58
N TRP A 325 -2.19 -24.39 -24.38
CA TRP A 325 -2.96 -25.56 -23.94
C TRP A 325 -2.58 -26.06 -22.52
N SER A 326 -1.71 -25.33 -21.79
CA SER A 326 -1.28 -25.67 -20.42
C SER A 326 -2.02 -24.89 -19.35
#